data_2ccdc8e00566c9ef81915688551a7d05
#
_entry.id   2ccdc8e00566c9ef81915688551a7d05
#
_cell.length_a   1.000
_cell.length_b   1.000
_cell.length_c   1.000
_cell.angle_alpha   90.00
_cell.angle_beta   90.00
_cell.angle_gamma   90.00
#
_symmetry.space_group_name_H-M   'P 1'
#
loop_
_entity.id
_entity.type
_entity.pdbx_description
1 polymer ?
#
loop_
_entity_poly.entity_id
_entity_poly.type
_entity_poly.pdbx_seq_one_letter_code
_entity_poly.pdbx_strand_id
1 'polypeptide(L)'
;MYRWDDMGLKNVWLANGFSFHETPYGRGVSFEDVEGLTRAVCLALARKPGKLTGTEFRYLRQAGLSMSQPSLGKVLGVDAQSVARWEKSGKVPKWANRMVRLVYEAHADGNTAIRRVVERINDVDRLINRRIVLEQSAKRGWQAREEDDLAEAA
;
A
#
# COMPACT_ATOMS: atom_id res chain seq x y z
N MET A 1 21.08 -10.01 16.93
CA MET A 1 20.02 -9.54 16.03
C MET A 1 18.67 -9.62 16.72
N TYR A 2 17.78 -8.72 16.37
CA TYR A 2 16.43 -8.69 16.91
C TYR A 2 15.44 -9.16 15.84
N ARG A 3 14.55 -10.10 16.17
CA ARG A 3 13.52 -10.56 15.25
C ARG A 3 12.39 -9.54 15.20
N TRP A 4 12.15 -8.99 14.01
CA TRP A 4 11.06 -8.06 13.77
C TRP A 4 9.84 -8.85 13.31
N ASP A 5 8.87 -9.05 14.19
CA ASP A 5 7.69 -9.86 13.91
C ASP A 5 6.40 -9.02 13.83
N ASP A 6 6.54 -7.75 13.49
CA ASP A 6 5.41 -6.85 13.33
C ASP A 6 4.38 -7.42 12.35
N MET A 7 3.13 -7.40 12.77
CA MET A 7 1.99 -7.92 12.01
C MET A 7 2.17 -9.38 11.54
N GLY A 8 2.94 -10.16 12.27
CA GLY A 8 3.10 -11.58 12.00
C GLY A 8 4.20 -11.95 11.01
N LEU A 9 5.05 -11.01 10.62
CA LEU A 9 6.22 -11.32 9.77
C LEU A 9 7.16 -12.27 10.49
N LYS A 10 7.73 -13.25 9.75
CA LYS A 10 8.53 -14.31 10.35
C LYS A 10 10.02 -14.25 10.04
N ASN A 11 10.40 -13.66 8.93
CA ASN A 11 11.77 -13.71 8.42
C ASN A 11 12.44 -12.35 8.33
N VAL A 12 12.06 -11.41 9.19
CA VAL A 12 12.67 -10.08 9.23
C VAL A 12 13.47 -9.94 10.51
N TRP A 13 14.74 -9.60 10.39
CA TRP A 13 15.67 -9.46 11.50
C TRP A 13 16.37 -8.12 11.44
N LEU A 14 16.50 -7.47 12.59
CA LEU A 14 17.22 -6.21 12.70
C LEU A 14 18.62 -6.45 13.23
N ALA A 15 19.63 -5.97 12.51
CA ALA A 15 21.02 -6.04 12.96
C ALA A 15 21.30 -5.00 14.04
N ASN A 16 20.66 -3.84 13.95
CA ASN A 16 20.81 -2.73 14.89
C ASN A 16 19.57 -1.82 14.83
N GLY A 17 19.63 -0.62 15.39
CA GLY A 17 18.51 0.33 15.37
C GLY A 17 17.45 0.06 16.42
N PHE A 18 17.75 -0.78 17.38
CA PHE A 18 16.86 -1.09 18.49
C PHE A 18 17.61 -0.94 19.82
N SER A 19 16.85 -0.65 20.88
CA SER A 19 17.40 -0.57 22.23
C SER A 19 16.39 -1.11 23.23
N PHE A 20 16.89 -1.69 24.32
CA PHE A 20 16.06 -2.24 25.38
C PHE A 20 16.01 -1.28 26.56
N HIS A 21 14.84 -1.20 27.19
CA HIS A 21 14.66 -0.42 28.41
C HIS A 21 13.95 -1.24 29.46
N GLU A 22 14.28 -0.98 30.72
CA GLU A 22 13.51 -1.51 31.85
C GLU A 22 12.33 -0.57 32.11
N THR A 23 11.13 -1.14 32.22
CA THR A 23 9.92 -0.41 32.59
C THR A 23 9.26 -1.07 33.81
N PRO A 24 8.36 -0.35 34.52
CA PRO A 24 7.61 -0.96 35.63
C PRO A 24 6.80 -2.19 35.21
N TYR A 25 6.53 -2.35 33.91
CA TYR A 25 5.75 -3.45 33.37
C TYR A 25 6.61 -4.52 32.69
N GLY A 26 7.93 -4.44 32.82
CA GLY A 26 8.85 -5.36 32.23
C GLY A 26 9.80 -4.70 31.24
N ARG A 27 10.49 -5.52 30.45
CA ARG A 27 11.49 -5.06 29.49
C ARG A 27 10.82 -4.60 28.21
N GLY A 28 11.01 -3.33 27.86
CA GLY A 28 10.53 -2.77 26.61
C GLY A 28 11.63 -2.68 25.57
N VAL A 29 11.25 -2.55 24.31
CA VAL A 29 12.15 -2.31 23.19
C VAL A 29 11.69 -1.08 22.43
N SER A 30 12.63 -0.24 22.01
CA SER A 30 12.35 0.88 21.11
C SER A 30 13.19 0.78 19.85
N PHE A 31 12.66 1.37 18.79
CA PHE A 31 13.27 1.32 17.48
C PHE A 31 13.53 2.73 16.96
N GLU A 32 14.66 2.91 16.29
CA GLU A 32 14.98 4.16 15.63
C GLU A 32 14.21 4.24 14.31
N ASP A 33 13.71 5.42 13.98
CA ASP A 33 13.10 5.71 12.68
C ASP A 33 12.12 4.61 12.21
N VAL A 34 11.03 4.45 12.93
CA VAL A 34 10.03 3.40 12.65
C VAL A 34 9.46 3.53 11.23
N GLU A 35 9.25 4.75 10.75
CA GLU A 35 8.76 4.95 9.37
C GLU A 35 9.76 4.45 8.34
N GLY A 36 11.03 4.78 8.52
CA GLY A 36 12.11 4.30 7.65
C GLY A 36 12.27 2.78 7.73
N LEU A 37 12.11 2.20 8.92
CA LEU A 37 12.13 0.75 9.10
C LEU A 37 10.99 0.09 8.32
N THR A 38 9.77 0.58 8.47
CA THR A 38 8.61 0.06 7.74
C THR A 38 8.81 0.13 6.24
N ARG A 39 9.31 1.25 5.76
CA ARG A 39 9.63 1.43 4.33
C ARG A 39 10.69 0.44 3.85
N ALA A 40 11.75 0.25 4.63
CA ALA A 40 12.81 -0.70 4.29
C ALA A 40 12.28 -2.14 4.23
N VAL A 41 11.44 -2.53 5.18
CA VAL A 41 10.80 -3.85 5.18
C VAL A 41 9.94 -4.02 3.94
N CYS A 42 9.09 -3.05 3.64
CA CYS A 42 8.21 -3.12 2.47
C CYS A 42 8.99 -3.20 1.16
N LEU A 43 10.06 -2.43 1.01
CA LEU A 43 10.92 -2.49 -0.19
C LEU A 43 11.59 -3.86 -0.32
N ALA A 44 12.08 -4.40 0.79
CA ALA A 44 12.69 -5.74 0.80
C ALA A 44 11.67 -6.81 0.40
N LEU A 45 10.44 -6.73 0.91
CA LEU A 45 9.37 -7.64 0.53
C LEU A 45 8.98 -7.49 -0.95
N ALA A 46 8.88 -6.26 -1.44
CA ALA A 46 8.56 -6.00 -2.83
C ALA A 46 9.61 -6.56 -3.79
N ARG A 47 10.85 -6.63 -3.35
CA ARG A 47 12.00 -7.07 -4.17
C ARG A 47 12.48 -8.48 -3.88
N LYS A 48 11.92 -9.15 -2.88
CA LYS A 48 12.41 -10.48 -2.53
C LYS A 48 12.21 -11.46 -3.69
N PRO A 49 13.13 -12.42 -3.88
CA PRO A 49 12.89 -13.49 -4.83
C PRO A 49 11.76 -14.39 -4.32
N GLY A 50 10.98 -14.90 -5.25
CA GLY A 50 9.88 -15.79 -4.91
C GLY A 50 8.59 -15.06 -4.56
N LYS A 51 7.60 -15.83 -4.17
CA LYS A 51 6.25 -15.37 -3.94
C LYS A 51 6.09 -14.82 -2.52
N LEU A 52 5.28 -13.79 -2.35
CA LEU A 52 4.91 -13.30 -1.04
C LEU A 52 4.03 -14.32 -0.31
N THR A 53 4.24 -14.46 1.00
CA THR A 53 3.28 -15.15 1.85
C THR A 53 2.02 -14.29 2.02
N GLY A 54 0.94 -14.86 2.53
CA GLY A 54 -0.26 -14.10 2.82
C GLY A 54 -0.02 -12.95 3.81
N THR A 55 0.80 -13.21 4.82
CA THR A 55 1.18 -12.20 5.82
C THR A 55 2.01 -11.08 5.21
N GLU A 56 2.94 -11.41 4.32
CA GLU A 56 3.76 -10.43 3.62
C GLU A 56 2.92 -9.57 2.68
N PHE A 57 1.99 -10.18 1.96
CA PHE A 57 1.04 -9.47 1.12
C PHE A 57 0.20 -8.48 1.93
N ARG A 58 -0.31 -8.93 3.07
CA ARG A 58 -1.04 -8.07 4.01
C ARG A 58 -0.17 -6.91 4.52
N TYR A 59 1.09 -7.19 4.81
CA TYR A 59 2.01 -6.15 5.29
C TYR A 59 2.20 -5.05 4.25
N LEU A 60 2.43 -5.40 2.98
CA LEU A 60 2.52 -4.42 1.91
C LEU A 60 1.24 -3.61 1.77
N ARG A 61 0.08 -4.26 1.90
CA ARG A 61 -1.21 -3.57 1.81
C ARG A 61 -1.39 -2.58 2.97
N GLN A 62 -1.24 -3.04 4.21
CA GLN A 62 -1.54 -2.23 5.38
C GLN A 62 -0.42 -1.26 5.74
N ALA A 63 0.78 -1.76 5.92
CA ALA A 63 1.90 -0.94 6.36
C ALA A 63 2.49 -0.12 5.22
N GLY A 64 2.56 -0.69 4.03
CA GLY A 64 3.13 -0.02 2.87
C GLY A 64 2.20 0.96 2.20
N LEU A 65 1.01 0.53 1.83
CA LEU A 65 0.07 1.31 1.03
C LEU A 65 -1.04 1.96 1.85
N SER A 66 -1.16 1.61 3.13
CA SER A 66 -2.23 2.10 4.02
C SER A 66 -3.63 1.84 3.43
N MET A 67 -3.79 0.71 2.76
CA MET A 67 -5.04 0.34 2.11
C MET A 67 -5.82 -0.70 2.90
N SER A 68 -7.15 -0.55 2.89
CA SER A 68 -8.06 -1.60 3.33
C SER A 68 -8.13 -2.73 2.28
N GLN A 69 -8.70 -3.86 2.67
CA GLN A 69 -8.94 -4.94 1.70
C GLN A 69 -9.84 -4.50 0.55
N PRO A 70 -10.97 -3.78 0.80
CA PRO A 70 -11.75 -3.26 -0.31
C PRO A 70 -10.99 -2.29 -1.22
N SER A 71 -10.16 -1.42 -0.65
CA SER A 71 -9.38 -0.45 -1.43
C SER A 71 -8.37 -1.13 -2.33
N LEU A 72 -7.63 -2.10 -1.82
CA LEU A 72 -6.71 -2.88 -2.65
C LEU A 72 -7.48 -3.68 -3.70
N GLY A 73 -8.64 -4.23 -3.35
CA GLY A 73 -9.50 -4.91 -4.30
C GLY A 73 -9.86 -4.04 -5.51
N LYS A 74 -10.14 -2.76 -5.28
CA LYS A 74 -10.40 -1.81 -6.37
C LYS A 74 -9.20 -1.62 -7.28
N VAL A 75 -8.00 -1.57 -6.72
CA VAL A 75 -6.76 -1.46 -7.51
C VAL A 75 -6.55 -2.69 -8.37
N LEU A 76 -6.81 -3.87 -7.81
CA LEU A 76 -6.54 -5.15 -8.45
C LEU A 76 -7.71 -5.66 -9.31
N GLY A 77 -8.87 -5.02 -9.23
CA GLY A 77 -10.05 -5.45 -9.96
C GLY A 77 -10.74 -6.67 -9.36
N VAL A 78 -10.67 -6.84 -8.05
CA VAL A 78 -11.29 -7.97 -7.33
C VAL A 78 -12.08 -7.45 -6.12
N ASP A 79 -12.88 -8.32 -5.52
CA ASP A 79 -13.60 -7.95 -4.30
C ASP A 79 -12.72 -8.07 -3.05
N ALA A 80 -13.19 -7.50 -1.94
CA ALA A 80 -12.49 -7.53 -0.67
C ALA A 80 -12.34 -8.95 -0.13
N GLN A 81 -13.29 -9.83 -0.42
CA GLN A 81 -13.25 -11.22 0.04
C GLN A 81 -12.12 -11.99 -0.62
N SER A 82 -11.83 -11.72 -1.90
CA SER A 82 -10.69 -12.31 -2.60
C SER A 82 -9.38 -11.91 -1.91
N VAL A 83 -9.20 -10.64 -1.60
CA VAL A 83 -8.01 -10.14 -0.88
C VAL A 83 -7.88 -10.82 0.47
N ALA A 84 -8.98 -10.86 1.24
CA ALA A 84 -8.98 -11.50 2.57
C ALA A 84 -8.61 -12.99 2.49
N ARG A 85 -9.14 -13.68 1.50
CA ARG A 85 -8.87 -15.11 1.29
C ARG A 85 -7.41 -15.37 0.94
N TRP A 86 -6.81 -14.53 0.10
CA TRP A 86 -5.40 -14.66 -0.25
C TRP A 86 -4.50 -14.45 0.96
N GLU A 87 -4.81 -13.47 1.77
CA GLU A 87 -4.02 -13.18 3.00
C GLU A 87 -4.11 -14.32 3.99
N LYS A 88 -5.28 -14.91 4.14
CA LYS A 88 -5.50 -16.01 5.07
C LYS A 88 -4.88 -17.33 4.60
N SER A 89 -5.06 -17.66 3.33
CA SER A 89 -4.59 -18.95 2.77
C SER A 89 -3.14 -18.92 2.28
N GLY A 90 -2.61 -17.75 2.02
CA GLY A 90 -1.30 -17.59 1.38
C GLY A 90 -1.29 -17.89 -0.10
N LYS A 91 -2.44 -18.22 -0.68
CA LYS A 91 -2.55 -18.56 -2.11
C LYS A 91 -2.84 -17.32 -2.94
N VAL A 92 -1.88 -16.42 -3.00
CA VAL A 92 -1.97 -15.21 -3.81
C VAL A 92 -1.69 -15.54 -5.27
N PRO A 93 -2.57 -15.17 -6.22
CA PRO A 93 -2.28 -15.38 -7.64
C PRO A 93 -1.02 -14.65 -8.08
N LYS A 94 -0.31 -15.21 -9.05
CA LYS A 94 0.95 -14.60 -9.53
C LYS A 94 0.77 -13.16 -9.99
N TRP A 95 -0.31 -12.87 -10.69
CA TRP A 95 -0.57 -11.50 -11.17
C TRP A 95 -0.80 -10.52 -10.03
N ALA A 96 -1.52 -10.93 -8.99
CA ALA A 96 -1.78 -10.08 -7.82
C ALA A 96 -0.49 -9.84 -7.02
N ASN A 97 0.31 -10.88 -6.87
CA ASN A 97 1.63 -10.80 -6.24
C ASN A 97 2.54 -9.79 -6.96
N ARG A 98 2.57 -9.84 -8.28
CA ARG A 98 3.34 -8.88 -9.08
C ARG A 98 2.79 -7.47 -9.00
N MET A 99 1.47 -7.34 -9.09
CA MET A 99 0.82 -6.03 -9.11
C MET A 99 1.02 -5.28 -7.80
N VAL A 100 0.84 -5.93 -6.66
CA VAL A 100 1.02 -5.26 -5.36
C VAL A 100 2.46 -4.78 -5.17
N ARG A 101 3.44 -5.56 -5.65
CA ARG A 101 4.85 -5.16 -5.60
C ARG A 101 5.12 -3.94 -6.46
N LEU A 102 4.62 -3.94 -7.70
CA LEU A 102 4.80 -2.82 -8.62
C LEU A 102 4.15 -1.54 -8.08
N VAL A 103 2.93 -1.65 -7.60
CA VAL A 103 2.21 -0.51 -7.01
C VAL A 103 2.98 0.04 -5.81
N TYR A 104 3.47 -0.84 -4.94
CA TYR A 104 4.22 -0.38 -3.78
C TYR A 104 5.54 0.30 -4.18
N GLU A 105 6.32 -0.28 -5.08
CA GLU A 105 7.58 0.33 -5.51
C GLU A 105 7.36 1.69 -6.16
N ALA A 106 6.37 1.81 -7.04
CA ALA A 106 6.04 3.08 -7.66
C ALA A 106 5.59 4.12 -6.63
N HIS A 107 4.80 3.70 -5.65
CA HIS A 107 4.39 4.56 -4.54
C HIS A 107 5.59 5.03 -3.71
N ALA A 108 6.48 4.11 -3.38
CA ALA A 108 7.68 4.40 -2.57
C ALA A 108 8.67 5.31 -3.31
N ASP A 109 8.79 5.15 -4.63
CA ASP A 109 9.68 5.97 -5.46
C ASP A 109 9.11 7.38 -5.72
N GLY A 110 7.92 7.68 -5.21
CA GLY A 110 7.33 9.00 -5.34
C GLY A 110 6.67 9.25 -6.68
N ASN A 111 6.27 8.20 -7.41
CA ASN A 111 5.50 8.35 -8.64
C ASN A 111 4.18 9.05 -8.33
N THR A 112 4.05 10.30 -8.77
CA THR A 112 2.91 11.16 -8.46
C THR A 112 1.60 10.59 -8.97
N ALA A 113 1.59 9.98 -10.15
CA ALA A 113 0.39 9.40 -10.73
C ALA A 113 -0.11 8.21 -9.88
N ILE A 114 0.80 7.32 -9.48
CA ILE A 114 0.45 6.17 -8.63
C ILE A 114 0.02 6.64 -7.25
N ARG A 115 0.71 7.60 -6.66
CA ARG A 115 0.31 8.18 -5.35
C ARG A 115 -1.09 8.76 -5.41
N ARG A 116 -1.43 9.47 -6.46
CA ARG A 116 -2.78 10.03 -6.64
C ARG A 116 -3.83 8.94 -6.75
N VAL A 117 -3.56 7.87 -7.46
CA VAL A 117 -4.49 6.73 -7.57
C VAL A 117 -4.71 6.10 -6.20
N VAL A 118 -3.63 5.84 -5.45
CA VAL A 118 -3.71 5.26 -4.11
C VAL A 118 -4.48 6.18 -3.16
N GLU A 119 -4.17 7.46 -3.15
CA GLU A 119 -4.84 8.45 -2.31
C GLU A 119 -6.32 8.57 -2.65
N ARG A 120 -6.66 8.59 -3.95
CA ARG A 120 -8.03 8.69 -4.41
C ARG A 120 -8.86 7.48 -3.97
N ILE A 121 -8.27 6.29 -4.00
CA ILE A 121 -8.94 5.06 -3.59
C ILE A 121 -9.08 5.04 -2.06
N ASN A 122 -8.06 5.47 -1.32
CA ASN A 122 -8.08 5.54 0.14
C ASN A 122 -9.02 6.64 0.66
N ASP A 123 -9.20 7.67 -0.13
CA ASP A 123 -10.12 8.77 0.17
C ASP A 123 -11.56 8.34 0.02
N VAL A 124 -11.80 7.17 -0.14
CA VAL A 124 -12.97 6.66 0.11
C VAL A 124 -14.05 6.53 -0.63
N ASP A 125 -14.69 5.92 -0.39
CA ASP A 125 -16.12 5.93 -0.42
C ASP A 125 -16.73 7.28 -0.84
N ARG A 126 -15.93 8.26 -1.13
CA ARG A 126 -16.25 9.45 -1.86
C ARG A 126 -16.29 9.19 -3.36
N LEU A 127 -16.98 8.16 -3.75
CA LEU A 127 -17.24 7.98 -5.16
C LEU A 127 -18.30 8.99 -5.58
N ILE A 128 -17.79 10.16 -5.86
CA ILE A 128 -18.54 11.15 -6.59
C ILE A 128 -18.38 10.80 -8.07
N ASN A 129 -19.49 10.62 -8.76
CA ASN A 129 -19.42 10.48 -10.21
C ASN A 129 -18.78 11.74 -10.78
N ARG A 130 -17.70 11.57 -11.51
CA ARG A 130 -17.03 12.68 -12.17
C ARG A 130 -17.17 12.55 -13.66
N ARG A 131 -17.49 13.64 -14.33
CA ARG A 131 -17.43 13.63 -15.78
C ARG A 131 -16.05 14.07 -16.26
N ILE A 132 -15.66 13.52 -17.39
CA ILE A 132 -14.41 13.89 -18.04
C ILE A 132 -14.73 14.96 -19.08
N VAL A 133 -14.11 16.11 -18.94
CA VAL A 133 -14.24 17.21 -19.91
C VAL A 133 -12.96 17.34 -20.69
N LEU A 134 -13.05 17.31 -21.99
CA LEU A 134 -11.92 17.46 -22.87
C LEU A 134 -11.87 18.88 -23.43
N GLU A 135 -10.72 19.52 -23.32
CA GLU A 135 -10.49 20.87 -23.84
C GLU A 135 -9.35 20.85 -24.84
N GLN A 136 -9.55 21.58 -25.94
CA GLN A 136 -8.53 21.73 -26.96
C GLN A 136 -7.95 23.14 -26.91
N SER A 137 -6.63 23.25 -26.94
CA SER A 137 -5.93 24.53 -27.06
C SER A 137 -4.87 24.47 -28.14
N ALA A 138 -4.56 25.63 -28.75
CA ALA A 138 -3.54 25.71 -29.81
C ALA A 138 -2.13 25.37 -29.31
N LYS A 139 -1.86 25.63 -28.03
CA LYS A 139 -0.52 25.40 -27.44
C LYS A 139 -0.32 23.99 -26.93
N ARG A 140 -1.37 23.35 -26.41
CA ARG A 140 -1.25 22.08 -25.66
C ARG A 140 -2.05 20.93 -26.29
N GLY A 141 -2.81 21.19 -27.36
CA GLY A 141 -3.68 20.19 -27.96
C GLY A 141 -4.86 19.84 -27.04
N TRP A 142 -5.26 18.58 -27.07
CA TRP A 142 -6.34 18.09 -26.25
C TRP A 142 -5.85 17.75 -24.85
N GLN A 143 -6.58 18.22 -23.84
CA GLN A 143 -6.32 17.89 -22.45
C GLN A 143 -7.64 17.52 -21.76
N ALA A 144 -7.57 16.57 -20.83
CA ALA A 144 -8.71 16.15 -20.06
C ALA A 144 -8.69 16.83 -18.68
N ARG A 145 -9.88 17.16 -18.18
CA ARG A 145 -10.10 17.54 -16.80
C ARG A 145 -11.30 16.78 -16.26
N GLU A 146 -11.35 16.59 -14.95
CA GLU A 146 -12.46 15.96 -14.27
C GLU A 146 -13.28 17.04 -13.55
N GLU A 147 -14.60 16.93 -13.63
CA GLU A 147 -15.51 17.79 -12.91
C GLU A 147 -16.46 16.97 -12.05
N ASP A 148 -16.78 17.47 -10.86
CA ASP A 148 -17.75 16.84 -9.99
C ASP A 148 -19.16 17.07 -10.51
N ASP A 149 -19.92 16.00 -10.66
CA ASP A 149 -21.32 16.10 -11.07
C ASP A 149 -22.17 16.86 -10.04
N LEU A 150 -21.73 16.93 -8.80
CA LEU A 150 -22.44 17.67 -7.76
C LEU A 150 -22.49 19.18 -8.01
N ALA A 151 -21.55 19.70 -8.80
CA ALA A 151 -21.54 21.12 -9.16
C ALA A 151 -22.71 21.50 -10.06
N GLU A 152 -23.35 20.53 -10.71
CA GLU A 152 -24.48 20.76 -11.59
C GLU A 152 -25.84 20.61 -10.91
N ALA A 153 -25.89 19.94 -9.76
CA ALA A 153 -27.12 19.74 -9.01
C ALA A 153 -27.52 20.98 -8.19
N ALA A 154 -26.66 21.96 -8.15
CA ALA A 154 -26.90 23.23 -7.54
C ALA A 154 -27.34 24.25 -8.61
#